data_76abd2a81a9deef882b5559c005e316b
#
_entry.id   76abd2a81a9deef882b5559c005e316b
#
_cell.length_a   1.000
_cell.length_b   1.000
_cell.length_c   1.000
_cell.angle_alpha   90.00
_cell.angle_beta   90.00
_cell.angle_gamma   90.00
#
_symmetry.space_group_name_H-M   'P 1'
#
loop_
_entity.id
_entity.type
_entity.pdbx_description
1 polymer ?
#
loop_
_entity_poly.entity_id
_entity_poly.type
_entity_poly.pdbx_seq_one_letter_code
_entity_poly.pdbx_strand_id
1 'polypeptide(L)'
;VTFSTEALWPLGFALGAAALVPQLTGRTLALLLLRKLPAEGEERRRRLFTFRQGAFFVGLVQIQLAWALGVSRAVAPSIEQQPGGPLALAAGALCAITAFVSGGLARRTVEHTPDTRTSALGVAALRLRLVPMFAGPMVGALLAAQLPVTRGDAVSLPWALIALCVTALSVAYGGLLLGLLTGTLRPAPAALRLLARDVAAREGVRLALVLRLPTGDTRFANAAALPWARTMIVTDRLAARLPPDELRAVLAHEAGHLSESAWVGAARLGSATLFVFALTVGVRLADALGAWGVVVIVSAVLLGLIAFVRVRKLARKMEERADAHACANVGAAEFARALRAIHDDAEAPLVTSSKRVHPDLWDRLSACGDDPGPRPPPPSKGAGVVTALLVLALLIGAGTAVELATSFDADDAVSASADRALWRLRLAPWDAEAMLASGWSARRDGDLDTAWRALRWAEALGVAIAPAGELRAELAAEAGDCATARDAFDYALRARARQALDDGRAPLELGGYRLPPTFVRRCEPR
;
A
#
# COMPACT_ATOMS: atom_id res chain seq x y z
N VAL A 1 -18.03 -22.84 3.64
CA VAL A 1 -18.28 -21.39 3.53
C VAL A 1 -19.32 -21.21 2.43
N THR A 2 -20.58 -21.13 2.81
CA THR A 2 -21.67 -20.80 1.88
C THR A 2 -21.69 -19.27 1.75
N PHE A 3 -21.25 -18.76 0.63
CA PHE A 3 -21.44 -17.34 0.30
C PHE A 3 -22.94 -17.08 0.12
N SER A 4 -23.53 -16.25 0.99
CA SER A 4 -24.86 -15.74 0.71
C SER A 4 -24.80 -14.84 -0.53
N THR A 5 -25.80 -14.95 -1.40
CA THR A 5 -25.90 -14.08 -2.59
C THR A 5 -25.92 -12.61 -2.22
N GLU A 6 -26.33 -12.24 -1.02
CA GLU A 6 -26.33 -10.89 -0.47
C GLU A 6 -24.92 -10.34 -0.25
N ALA A 7 -23.91 -11.19 0.04
CA ALA A 7 -22.52 -10.75 0.19
C ALA A 7 -21.84 -10.45 -1.16
N LEU A 8 -22.32 -11.01 -2.26
CA LEU A 8 -21.73 -10.81 -3.59
C LEU A 8 -22.03 -9.42 -4.18
N TRP A 9 -23.19 -8.85 -3.88
CA TRP A 9 -23.57 -7.53 -4.40
C TRP A 9 -22.65 -6.38 -3.94
N PRO A 10 -22.35 -6.24 -2.64
CA PRO A 10 -21.45 -5.20 -2.17
C PRO A 10 -20.03 -5.32 -2.75
N LEU A 11 -19.52 -6.55 -2.86
CA LEU A 11 -18.21 -6.80 -3.47
C LEU A 11 -18.22 -6.52 -4.97
N GLY A 12 -19.29 -6.90 -5.68
CA GLY A 12 -19.51 -6.58 -7.09
C GLY A 12 -19.53 -5.09 -7.34
N PHE A 13 -20.18 -4.31 -6.49
CA PHE A 13 -20.15 -2.85 -6.55
C PHE A 13 -18.74 -2.30 -6.33
N ALA A 14 -18.00 -2.80 -5.33
CA ALA A 14 -16.64 -2.36 -5.06
C ALA A 14 -15.70 -2.64 -6.26
N LEU A 15 -15.81 -3.82 -6.87
CA LEU A 15 -15.04 -4.19 -8.06
C LEU A 15 -15.44 -3.34 -9.28
N GLY A 16 -16.74 -3.09 -9.47
CA GLY A 16 -17.25 -2.22 -10.51
C GLY A 16 -16.73 -0.79 -10.36
N ALA A 17 -16.75 -0.23 -9.16
CA ALA A 17 -16.19 1.09 -8.86
C ALA A 17 -14.67 1.10 -9.08
N ALA A 18 -13.93 0.08 -8.61
CA ALA A 18 -12.50 -0.07 -8.82
C ALA A 18 -12.12 -0.17 -10.32
N ALA A 19 -12.98 -0.71 -11.14
CA ALA A 19 -12.78 -0.78 -12.59
C ALA A 19 -13.15 0.53 -13.31
N LEU A 20 -14.29 1.13 -12.98
CA LEU A 20 -14.87 2.26 -13.72
C LEU A 20 -14.26 3.61 -13.34
N VAL A 21 -14.04 3.88 -12.05
CA VAL A 21 -13.54 5.19 -11.59
C VAL A 21 -12.18 5.53 -12.20
N PRO A 22 -11.16 4.65 -12.20
CA PRO A 22 -9.88 4.93 -12.85
C PRO A 22 -10.01 5.12 -14.38
N GLN A 23 -10.94 4.43 -15.04
CA GLN A 23 -11.19 4.58 -16.47
C GLN A 23 -11.78 5.95 -16.77
N LEU A 24 -12.82 6.34 -16.06
CA LEU A 24 -13.49 7.63 -16.27
C LEU A 24 -12.54 8.80 -15.99
N THR A 25 -11.90 8.80 -14.84
CA THR A 25 -10.97 9.87 -14.44
C THR A 25 -9.75 9.93 -15.36
N GLY A 26 -9.14 8.78 -15.66
CA GLY A 26 -7.97 8.70 -16.52
C GLY A 26 -8.27 9.12 -17.95
N ARG A 27 -9.40 8.70 -18.53
CA ARG A 27 -9.82 9.11 -19.89
C ARG A 27 -10.19 10.59 -19.95
N THR A 28 -10.90 11.12 -18.96
CA THR A 28 -11.25 12.55 -18.90
C THR A 28 -9.98 13.40 -18.86
N LEU A 29 -9.04 13.06 -17.97
CA LEU A 29 -7.75 13.77 -17.89
C LEU A 29 -6.96 13.62 -19.20
N ALA A 30 -6.97 12.43 -19.81
CA ALA A 30 -6.32 12.20 -21.09
C ALA A 30 -6.93 13.07 -22.21
N LEU A 31 -8.24 13.13 -22.33
CA LEU A 31 -8.93 13.94 -23.34
C LEU A 31 -8.65 15.44 -23.15
N LEU A 32 -8.63 15.93 -21.91
CA LEU A 32 -8.29 17.32 -21.60
C LEU A 32 -6.84 17.66 -22.00
N LEU A 33 -5.91 16.72 -21.80
CA LEU A 33 -4.53 16.87 -22.20
C LEU A 33 -4.37 16.84 -23.72
N LEU A 34 -4.97 15.86 -24.40
CA LEU A 34 -4.84 15.65 -25.84
C LEU A 34 -5.31 16.87 -26.65
N ARG A 35 -6.32 17.60 -26.18
CA ARG A 35 -6.78 18.85 -26.83
C ARG A 35 -5.69 19.93 -26.95
N LYS A 36 -4.67 19.89 -26.10
CA LYS A 36 -3.59 20.89 -26.01
C LYS A 36 -2.21 20.29 -26.27
N LEU A 37 -2.15 19.02 -26.70
CA LEU A 37 -0.88 18.32 -26.86
C LEU A 37 -0.31 18.65 -28.25
N PRO A 38 0.94 19.15 -28.37
CA PRO A 38 1.63 19.27 -29.65
C PRO A 38 1.75 17.91 -30.34
N ALA A 39 1.80 17.90 -31.67
CA ALA A 39 1.93 16.66 -32.44
C ALA A 39 3.24 15.91 -32.12
N GLU A 40 4.36 16.64 -32.03
CA GLU A 40 5.70 16.07 -31.83
C GLU A 40 6.60 17.00 -31.01
N GLY A 41 7.81 16.53 -30.71
CA GLY A 41 8.89 17.31 -30.14
C GLY A 41 8.97 17.28 -28.61
N GLU A 42 9.92 18.04 -28.06
CA GLU A 42 10.26 18.04 -26.64
C GLU A 42 9.11 18.58 -25.76
N GLU A 43 8.35 19.55 -26.25
CA GLU A 43 7.20 20.08 -25.51
C GLU A 43 6.10 19.04 -25.34
N ARG A 44 5.86 18.19 -26.36
CA ARG A 44 4.97 17.03 -26.23
C ARG A 44 5.44 16.09 -25.13
N ARG A 45 6.72 15.70 -25.14
CA ARG A 45 7.33 14.82 -24.13
C ARG A 45 7.21 15.40 -22.72
N ARG A 46 7.44 16.69 -22.55
CA ARG A 46 7.30 17.38 -21.26
C ARG A 46 5.86 17.36 -20.72
N ARG A 47 4.86 17.60 -21.56
CA ARG A 47 3.46 17.56 -21.15
C ARG A 47 2.99 16.15 -20.83
N LEU A 48 3.37 15.18 -21.65
CA LEU A 48 3.09 13.76 -21.38
C LEU A 48 3.72 13.30 -20.07
N PHE A 49 4.94 13.74 -19.80
CA PHE A 49 5.63 13.43 -18.57
C PHE A 49 4.93 14.00 -17.33
N THR A 50 4.51 15.27 -17.38
CA THR A 50 3.75 15.92 -16.30
C THR A 50 2.42 15.20 -16.06
N PHE A 51 1.73 14.81 -17.13
CA PHE A 51 0.51 14.01 -17.05
C PHE A 51 0.76 12.65 -16.39
N ARG A 52 1.80 11.91 -16.82
CA ARG A 52 2.16 10.59 -16.27
C ARG A 52 2.45 10.67 -14.77
N GLN A 53 3.09 11.75 -14.32
CA GLN A 53 3.32 11.99 -12.89
C GLN A 53 2.00 12.21 -12.13
N GLY A 54 1.16 13.13 -12.60
CA GLY A 54 -0.14 13.37 -11.98
C GLY A 54 -1.01 12.11 -11.95
N ALA A 55 -1.07 11.39 -13.06
CA ALA A 55 -1.79 10.12 -13.17
C ALA A 55 -1.23 9.01 -12.25
N PHE A 56 0.06 9.02 -11.95
CA PHE A 56 0.66 8.10 -10.98
C PHE A 56 0.12 8.37 -9.57
N PHE A 57 0.14 9.62 -9.11
CA PHE A 57 -0.36 9.97 -7.78
C PHE A 57 -1.88 9.73 -7.66
N VAL A 58 -2.65 10.14 -8.66
CA VAL A 58 -4.10 9.84 -8.69
C VAL A 58 -4.34 8.33 -8.65
N GLY A 59 -3.54 7.55 -9.39
CA GLY A 59 -3.62 6.10 -9.38
C GLY A 59 -3.32 5.48 -8.03
N LEU A 60 -2.31 5.97 -7.30
CA LEU A 60 -2.01 5.48 -5.95
C LEU A 60 -3.19 5.69 -5.00
N VAL A 61 -3.79 6.88 -5.05
CA VAL A 61 -4.96 7.19 -4.24
C VAL A 61 -6.15 6.29 -4.60
N GLN A 62 -6.41 6.10 -5.88
CA GLN A 62 -7.49 5.21 -6.35
C GLN A 62 -7.28 3.77 -5.91
N ILE A 63 -6.04 3.28 -5.91
CA ILE A 63 -5.69 1.95 -5.41
C ILE A 63 -5.99 1.83 -3.92
N GLN A 64 -5.63 2.84 -3.11
CA GLN A 64 -5.91 2.84 -1.67
C GLN A 64 -7.41 2.90 -1.37
N LEU A 65 -8.15 3.75 -2.09
CA LEU A 65 -9.61 3.82 -1.96
C LEU A 65 -10.29 2.51 -2.38
N ALA A 66 -9.82 1.89 -3.46
CA ALA A 66 -10.36 0.60 -3.91
C ALA A 66 -10.07 -0.51 -2.89
N TRP A 67 -8.87 -0.52 -2.29
CA TRP A 67 -8.53 -1.41 -1.19
C TRP A 67 -9.48 -1.23 -0.01
N ALA A 68 -9.62 0.00 0.50
CA ALA A 68 -10.48 0.30 1.62
C ALA A 68 -11.95 -0.07 1.34
N LEU A 69 -12.44 0.23 0.13
CA LEU A 69 -13.79 -0.12 -0.30
C LEU A 69 -13.99 -1.64 -0.37
N GLY A 70 -13.00 -2.39 -0.88
CA GLY A 70 -13.05 -3.85 -0.93
C GLY A 70 -13.11 -4.48 0.46
N VAL A 71 -12.23 -4.04 1.37
CA VAL A 71 -12.23 -4.49 2.76
C VAL A 71 -13.57 -4.19 3.43
N SER A 72 -14.05 -2.94 3.34
CA SER A 72 -15.29 -2.54 3.99
C SER A 72 -16.51 -3.33 3.49
N ARG A 73 -16.57 -3.65 2.20
CA ARG A 73 -17.69 -4.40 1.62
C ARG A 73 -17.64 -5.89 1.90
N ALA A 74 -16.46 -6.47 2.05
CA ALA A 74 -16.32 -7.88 2.43
C ALA A 74 -16.73 -8.15 3.90
N VAL A 75 -16.58 -7.14 4.77
CA VAL A 75 -16.94 -7.27 6.19
C VAL A 75 -18.43 -6.95 6.46
N ALA A 76 -19.04 -6.14 5.56
CA ALA A 76 -20.35 -5.54 5.80
C ALA A 76 -21.54 -6.50 6.01
N PRO A 77 -21.60 -7.74 5.48
CA PRO A 77 -22.84 -8.51 5.60
C PRO A 77 -22.89 -9.47 6.79
N SER A 78 -21.79 -9.77 7.45
CA SER A 78 -21.82 -10.80 8.50
C SER A 78 -20.90 -10.45 9.65
N ILE A 79 -21.50 -10.09 10.77
CA ILE A 79 -20.89 -10.19 12.10
C ILE A 79 -20.31 -11.61 12.35
N GLU A 80 -20.65 -12.57 11.51
CA GLU A 80 -20.14 -13.95 11.51
C GLU A 80 -18.66 -14.04 11.09
N GLN A 81 -18.14 -13.08 10.32
CA GLN A 81 -16.77 -13.10 9.86
C GLN A 81 -15.89 -12.17 10.70
N GLN A 82 -14.76 -12.72 11.12
CA GLN A 82 -13.78 -11.98 11.92
C GLN A 82 -13.36 -10.69 11.21
N PRO A 83 -13.52 -9.52 11.84
CA PRO A 83 -13.05 -8.26 11.28
C PRO A 83 -11.55 -8.36 10.92
N GLY A 84 -11.18 -7.95 9.71
CA GLY A 84 -9.79 -8.06 9.23
C GLY A 84 -9.35 -9.46 8.82
N GLY A 85 -10.28 -10.42 8.71
CA GLY A 85 -9.98 -11.79 8.29
C GLY A 85 -9.41 -11.89 6.87
N PRO A 86 -8.87 -13.07 6.49
CA PRO A 86 -8.24 -13.31 5.19
C PRO A 86 -9.11 -12.93 4.00
N LEU A 87 -10.43 -13.07 4.12
CA LEU A 87 -11.39 -12.73 3.07
C LEU A 87 -11.48 -11.22 2.81
N ALA A 88 -11.49 -10.40 3.87
CA ALA A 88 -11.49 -8.95 3.74
C ALA A 88 -10.20 -8.45 3.07
N LEU A 89 -9.05 -9.01 3.47
CA LEU A 89 -7.76 -8.71 2.84
C LEU A 89 -7.74 -9.14 1.36
N ALA A 90 -8.30 -10.30 1.03
CA ALA A 90 -8.40 -10.79 -0.34
C ALA A 90 -9.30 -9.89 -1.20
N ALA A 91 -10.45 -9.47 -0.67
CA ALA A 91 -11.35 -8.54 -1.35
C ALA A 91 -10.71 -7.16 -1.59
N GLY A 92 -10.03 -6.62 -0.59
CA GLY A 92 -9.25 -5.39 -0.72
C GLY A 92 -8.16 -5.52 -1.78
N ALA A 93 -7.39 -6.61 -1.76
CA ALA A 93 -6.35 -6.89 -2.75
C ALA A 93 -6.93 -6.97 -4.17
N LEU A 94 -8.04 -7.67 -4.34
CA LEU A 94 -8.70 -7.81 -5.64
C LEU A 94 -9.18 -6.45 -6.19
N CYS A 95 -9.80 -5.61 -5.35
CA CYS A 95 -10.20 -4.26 -5.74
C CYS A 95 -8.99 -3.37 -6.07
N ALA A 96 -7.92 -3.43 -5.27
CA ALA A 96 -6.70 -2.67 -5.52
C ALA A 96 -6.02 -3.08 -6.84
N ILE A 97 -5.93 -4.38 -7.13
CA ILE A 97 -5.40 -4.92 -8.39
C ILE A 97 -6.27 -4.47 -9.56
N THR A 98 -7.59 -4.53 -9.41
CA THR A 98 -8.53 -4.07 -10.44
C THR A 98 -8.33 -2.58 -10.75
N ALA A 99 -8.20 -1.73 -9.74
CA ALA A 99 -7.93 -0.30 -9.92
C ALA A 99 -6.56 -0.04 -10.56
N PHE A 100 -5.54 -0.81 -10.20
CA PHE A 100 -4.19 -0.70 -10.78
C PHE A 100 -4.19 -1.05 -12.26
N VAL A 101 -4.84 -2.14 -12.66
CA VAL A 101 -4.97 -2.57 -14.06
C VAL A 101 -5.78 -1.55 -14.85
N SER A 102 -6.93 -1.15 -14.31
CA SER A 102 -7.84 -0.18 -14.92
C SER A 102 -7.17 1.19 -15.17
N GLY A 103 -6.42 1.69 -14.18
CA GLY A 103 -5.63 2.92 -14.35
C GLY A 103 -4.55 2.81 -15.44
N GLY A 104 -3.97 1.61 -15.64
CA GLY A 104 -3.08 1.34 -16.77
C GLY A 104 -3.78 1.44 -18.11
N LEU A 105 -4.95 0.85 -18.23
CA LEU A 105 -5.77 0.90 -19.45
C LEU A 105 -6.22 2.32 -19.79
N ALA A 106 -6.56 3.14 -18.79
CA ALA A 106 -6.91 4.54 -19.01
C ALA A 106 -5.75 5.36 -19.59
N ARG A 107 -4.50 5.08 -19.17
CA ARG A 107 -3.31 5.76 -19.72
C ARG A 107 -3.04 5.43 -21.18
N ARG A 108 -3.41 4.22 -21.61
CA ARG A 108 -3.23 3.79 -23.00
C ARG A 108 -3.81 4.80 -24.00
N THR A 109 -4.90 5.47 -23.70
CA THR A 109 -5.52 6.49 -24.56
C THR A 109 -4.61 7.67 -24.87
N VAL A 110 -3.65 7.98 -23.99
CA VAL A 110 -2.67 9.07 -24.17
C VAL A 110 -1.37 8.59 -24.80
N GLU A 111 -1.00 7.34 -24.52
CA GLU A 111 0.26 6.74 -24.95
C GLU A 111 0.17 6.14 -26.37
N HIS A 112 -1.00 6.22 -26.99
CA HIS A 112 -1.23 5.70 -28.34
C HIS A 112 -0.72 6.69 -29.39
N THR A 113 0.37 6.35 -30.02
CA THR A 113 0.75 6.94 -31.32
C THR A 113 0.36 5.97 -32.43
N PRO A 114 0.08 6.44 -33.66
CA PRO A 114 -0.33 5.58 -34.80
C PRO A 114 0.61 4.40 -35.06
N ASP A 115 1.89 4.57 -34.77
CA ASP A 115 2.95 3.58 -35.06
C ASP A 115 3.10 2.49 -33.98
N THR A 116 2.37 2.58 -32.85
CA THR A 116 2.54 1.64 -31.74
C THR A 116 1.21 1.20 -31.18
N ARG A 117 0.75 0.07 -31.70
CA ARG A 117 -0.48 -0.60 -31.24
C ARG A 117 -0.21 -1.44 -29.99
N THR A 118 0.06 -0.81 -28.86
CA THR A 118 0.01 -1.55 -27.59
C THR A 118 -1.41 -2.03 -27.34
N SER A 119 -1.62 -3.32 -27.28
CA SER A 119 -2.96 -3.89 -27.05
C SER A 119 -3.44 -3.61 -25.62
N ALA A 120 -4.76 -3.52 -25.43
CA ALA A 120 -5.33 -3.40 -24.08
C ALA A 120 -4.95 -4.62 -23.22
N LEU A 121 -4.95 -5.80 -23.84
CA LEU A 121 -4.56 -7.05 -23.19
C LEU A 121 -3.08 -7.01 -22.78
N GLY A 122 -2.18 -6.49 -23.63
CA GLY A 122 -0.77 -6.35 -23.32
C GLY A 122 -0.53 -5.44 -22.10
N VAL A 123 -1.23 -4.29 -22.02
CA VAL A 123 -1.15 -3.40 -20.84
C VAL A 123 -1.68 -4.08 -19.59
N ALA A 124 -2.84 -4.73 -19.68
CA ALA A 124 -3.42 -5.44 -18.56
C ALA A 124 -2.51 -6.59 -18.09
N ALA A 125 -1.98 -7.38 -19.01
CA ALA A 125 -1.07 -8.48 -18.71
C ALA A 125 0.23 -7.99 -18.07
N LEU A 126 0.83 -6.90 -18.58
CA LEU A 126 2.02 -6.31 -17.93
C LEU A 126 1.70 -5.84 -16.52
N ARG A 127 0.58 -5.14 -16.32
CA ARG A 127 0.19 -4.67 -14.98
C ARG A 127 -0.01 -5.83 -14.01
N LEU A 128 -0.74 -6.87 -14.41
CA LEU A 128 -0.93 -8.07 -13.60
C LEU A 128 0.40 -8.77 -13.27
N ARG A 129 1.34 -8.84 -14.23
CA ARG A 129 2.68 -9.38 -13.99
C ARG A 129 3.49 -8.56 -12.98
N LEU A 130 3.33 -7.24 -12.95
CA LEU A 130 4.05 -6.39 -12.00
C LEU A 130 3.51 -6.50 -10.57
N VAL A 131 2.23 -6.89 -10.38
CA VAL A 131 1.61 -7.01 -9.06
C VAL A 131 2.44 -7.85 -8.08
N PRO A 132 2.89 -9.08 -8.40
CA PRO A 132 3.68 -9.87 -7.46
C PRO A 132 4.98 -9.20 -7.01
N MET A 133 5.64 -8.47 -7.92
CA MET A 133 6.88 -7.77 -7.60
C MET A 133 6.66 -6.63 -6.60
N PHE A 134 5.56 -5.89 -6.73
CA PHE A 134 5.20 -4.82 -5.80
C PHE A 134 4.53 -5.34 -4.52
N ALA A 135 3.76 -6.43 -4.62
CA ALA A 135 3.08 -7.03 -3.48
C ALA A 135 4.03 -7.78 -2.55
N GLY A 136 5.14 -8.33 -3.06
CA GLY A 136 6.07 -9.13 -2.28
C GLY A 136 6.54 -8.49 -0.98
N PRO A 137 7.07 -7.27 -1.00
CA PRO A 137 7.44 -6.54 0.22
C PRO A 137 6.27 -6.34 1.18
N MET A 138 5.08 -6.05 0.66
CA MET A 138 3.88 -5.81 1.48
C MET A 138 3.34 -7.09 2.12
N VAL A 139 3.33 -8.21 1.39
CA VAL A 139 2.89 -9.51 1.93
C VAL A 139 3.73 -9.90 3.14
N GLY A 140 5.04 -9.80 3.04
CA GLY A 140 5.91 -10.14 4.15
C GLY A 140 5.79 -9.17 5.33
N ALA A 141 5.58 -7.87 5.08
CA ALA A 141 5.33 -6.90 6.13
C ALA A 141 3.99 -7.16 6.85
N LEU A 142 2.95 -7.55 6.11
CA LEU A 142 1.67 -7.97 6.69
C LEU A 142 1.81 -9.26 7.52
N LEU A 143 2.62 -10.22 7.06
CA LEU A 143 2.95 -11.42 7.84
C LEU A 143 3.73 -11.05 9.11
N ALA A 144 4.70 -10.15 9.04
CA ALA A 144 5.43 -9.65 10.20
C ALA A 144 4.50 -8.96 11.21
N ALA A 145 3.48 -8.24 10.73
CA ALA A 145 2.48 -7.61 11.58
C ALA A 145 1.55 -8.61 12.31
N GLN A 146 1.47 -9.88 11.88
CA GLN A 146 0.72 -10.93 12.59
C GLN A 146 1.51 -11.57 13.74
N LEU A 147 2.82 -11.32 13.84
CA LEU A 147 3.62 -11.87 14.93
C LEU A 147 3.21 -11.28 16.28
N PRO A 148 3.32 -12.04 17.39
CA PRO A 148 2.91 -11.59 18.71
C PRO A 148 3.94 -10.64 19.33
N VAL A 149 4.11 -9.46 18.69
CA VAL A 149 5.07 -8.43 19.12
C VAL A 149 4.66 -7.74 20.42
N THR A 150 3.39 -7.89 20.81
CA THR A 150 2.85 -7.39 22.07
C THR A 150 2.17 -8.51 22.83
N ARG A 151 2.23 -8.46 24.17
CA ARG A 151 1.58 -9.41 25.07
C ARG A 151 0.95 -8.62 26.22
N GLY A 152 -0.34 -8.30 26.07
CA GLY A 152 -0.96 -7.26 26.88
C GLY A 152 -0.24 -5.93 26.63
N ASP A 153 0.07 -5.20 27.68
CA ASP A 153 0.76 -3.90 27.62
C ASP A 153 2.30 -4.00 27.51
N ALA A 154 2.83 -5.23 27.35
CA ALA A 154 4.27 -5.45 27.27
C ALA A 154 4.73 -5.73 25.84
N VAL A 155 5.82 -5.07 25.42
CA VAL A 155 6.48 -5.33 24.15
C VAL A 155 7.41 -6.54 24.28
N SER A 156 7.23 -7.53 23.41
CA SER A 156 8.11 -8.68 23.31
C SER A 156 9.28 -8.39 22.35
N LEU A 157 10.43 -8.02 22.90
CA LEU A 157 11.62 -7.70 22.12
C LEU A 157 12.03 -8.81 21.11
N PRO A 158 12.04 -10.11 21.47
CA PRO A 158 12.37 -11.17 20.52
C PRO A 158 11.44 -11.18 19.31
N TRP A 159 10.12 -11.06 19.53
CA TRP A 159 9.16 -11.04 18.44
C TRP A 159 9.22 -9.75 17.60
N ALA A 160 9.51 -8.61 18.21
CA ALA A 160 9.74 -7.35 17.49
C ALA A 160 10.98 -7.44 16.58
N LEU A 161 12.06 -8.06 17.05
CA LEU A 161 13.26 -8.30 16.23
C LEU A 161 12.99 -9.29 15.10
N ILE A 162 12.24 -10.38 15.35
CA ILE A 162 11.81 -11.31 14.29
C ILE A 162 10.96 -10.60 13.27
N ALA A 163 9.99 -9.77 13.68
CA ALA A 163 9.16 -8.98 12.78
C ALA A 163 9.99 -8.00 11.92
N LEU A 164 10.99 -7.36 12.52
CA LEU A 164 11.92 -6.49 11.80
C LEU A 164 12.72 -7.28 10.75
N CYS A 165 13.26 -8.45 11.12
CA CYS A 165 14.00 -9.33 10.20
C CYS A 165 13.10 -9.83 9.05
N VAL A 166 11.87 -10.26 9.34
CA VAL A 166 10.90 -10.69 8.32
C VAL A 166 10.57 -9.53 7.38
N THR A 167 10.35 -8.33 7.91
CA THR A 167 10.12 -7.14 7.09
C THR A 167 11.33 -6.83 6.21
N ALA A 168 12.55 -6.87 6.76
CA ALA A 168 13.78 -6.62 5.99
C ALA A 168 13.98 -7.63 4.86
N LEU A 169 13.79 -8.92 5.14
CA LEU A 169 13.85 -9.97 4.12
C LEU A 169 12.79 -9.81 3.05
N SER A 170 11.59 -9.39 3.43
CA SER A 170 10.50 -9.16 2.49
C SER A 170 10.75 -7.95 1.60
N VAL A 171 11.28 -6.86 2.15
CA VAL A 171 11.67 -5.67 1.37
C VAL A 171 12.82 -6.02 0.42
N ALA A 172 13.78 -6.85 0.87
CA ALA A 172 14.92 -7.24 0.05
C ALA A 172 14.56 -8.23 -1.06
N TYR A 173 13.79 -9.25 -0.76
CA TYR A 173 13.63 -10.42 -1.64
C TYR A 173 12.18 -10.71 -2.01
N GLY A 174 11.19 -10.13 -1.34
CA GLY A 174 9.78 -10.48 -1.53
C GLY A 174 9.31 -10.30 -2.97
N GLY A 175 9.68 -9.19 -3.61
CA GLY A 175 9.35 -8.94 -5.02
C GLY A 175 10.02 -9.92 -5.98
N LEU A 176 11.30 -10.25 -5.74
CA LEU A 176 12.04 -11.23 -6.52
C LEU A 176 11.42 -12.63 -6.37
N LEU A 177 11.18 -13.05 -5.13
CA LEU A 177 10.63 -14.37 -4.81
C LEU A 177 9.23 -14.55 -5.42
N LEU A 178 8.30 -13.62 -5.18
CA LEU A 178 6.97 -13.69 -5.77
C LEU A 178 7.01 -13.57 -7.28
N GLY A 179 7.91 -12.74 -7.84
CA GLY A 179 8.10 -12.65 -9.28
C GLY A 179 8.53 -13.98 -9.91
N LEU A 180 9.40 -14.73 -9.24
CA LEU A 180 9.83 -16.06 -9.67
C LEU A 180 8.72 -17.11 -9.49
N LEU A 181 8.08 -17.15 -8.32
CA LEU A 181 7.01 -18.12 -8.00
C LEU A 181 5.81 -17.99 -8.94
N THR A 182 5.45 -16.78 -9.32
CA THR A 182 4.32 -16.51 -10.24
C THR A 182 4.71 -16.63 -11.72
N GLY A 183 5.98 -16.90 -12.05
CA GLY A 183 6.47 -16.91 -13.41
C GLY A 183 6.50 -15.54 -14.11
N THR A 184 6.33 -14.45 -13.34
CA THR A 184 6.49 -13.07 -13.81
C THR A 184 7.94 -12.81 -14.22
N LEU A 185 8.87 -13.23 -13.38
CA LEU A 185 10.30 -13.25 -13.69
C LEU A 185 10.68 -14.64 -14.17
N ARG A 186 11.42 -14.70 -15.28
CA ARG A 186 11.86 -15.95 -15.88
C ARG A 186 13.37 -15.90 -16.13
N PRO A 187 14.07 -17.05 -16.16
CA PRO A 187 15.46 -17.07 -16.60
C PRO A 187 15.61 -16.41 -17.96
N ALA A 188 16.59 -15.54 -18.11
CA ALA A 188 16.88 -14.90 -19.38
C ALA A 188 17.35 -15.92 -20.43
N PRO A 189 17.19 -15.67 -21.75
CA PRO A 189 17.76 -16.50 -22.81
C PRO A 189 19.27 -16.68 -22.66
N ALA A 190 19.82 -17.80 -23.12
CA ALA A 190 21.23 -18.14 -22.95
C ALA A 190 22.18 -17.04 -23.44
N ALA A 191 21.91 -16.47 -24.63
CA ALA A 191 22.71 -15.38 -25.18
C ALA A 191 22.76 -14.15 -24.26
N LEU A 192 21.59 -13.73 -23.73
CA LEU A 192 21.52 -12.58 -22.82
C LEU A 192 22.22 -12.88 -21.47
N ARG A 193 22.09 -14.13 -20.97
CA ARG A 193 22.80 -14.55 -19.76
C ARG A 193 24.32 -14.52 -19.92
N LEU A 194 24.81 -14.99 -21.06
CA LEU A 194 26.25 -14.99 -21.36
C LEU A 194 26.77 -13.55 -21.50
N LEU A 195 26.06 -12.70 -22.24
CA LEU A 195 26.40 -11.28 -22.40
C LEU A 195 26.45 -10.56 -21.04
N ALA A 196 25.41 -10.72 -20.22
CA ALA A 196 25.35 -10.06 -18.92
C ALA A 196 26.44 -10.55 -17.95
N ARG A 197 26.78 -11.86 -17.99
CA ARG A 197 27.87 -12.42 -17.20
C ARG A 197 29.24 -11.96 -17.67
N ASP A 198 29.47 -11.87 -18.97
CA ASP A 198 30.71 -11.33 -19.55
C ASP A 198 30.94 -9.88 -19.10
N VAL A 199 29.90 -9.06 -19.24
CA VAL A 199 29.95 -7.65 -18.79
C VAL A 199 30.22 -7.56 -17.29
N ALA A 200 29.46 -8.28 -16.46
CA ALA A 200 29.63 -8.25 -15.01
C ALA A 200 31.02 -8.76 -14.59
N ALA A 201 31.56 -9.78 -15.25
CA ALA A 201 32.87 -10.32 -14.96
C ALA A 201 33.98 -9.29 -15.23
N ARG A 202 33.87 -8.48 -16.30
CA ARG A 202 34.79 -7.37 -16.58
C ARG A 202 34.78 -6.30 -15.50
N GLU A 203 33.63 -6.11 -14.85
CA GLU A 203 33.46 -5.21 -13.70
C GLU A 203 33.83 -5.86 -12.35
N GLY A 204 34.39 -7.07 -12.36
CA GLY A 204 34.73 -7.82 -11.14
C GLY A 204 33.51 -8.29 -10.33
N VAL A 205 32.32 -8.29 -10.92
CA VAL A 205 31.07 -8.66 -10.25
C VAL A 205 30.65 -10.07 -10.65
N ARG A 206 30.25 -10.88 -9.66
CA ARG A 206 29.65 -12.19 -9.89
C ARG A 206 28.12 -12.08 -9.89
N LEU A 207 27.48 -12.42 -11.01
CA LEU A 207 26.03 -12.53 -11.10
C LEU A 207 25.55 -13.90 -10.61
N ALA A 208 24.57 -13.89 -9.71
CA ALA A 208 23.86 -15.10 -9.29
C ALA A 208 22.77 -15.44 -10.32
N LEU A 209 21.93 -14.46 -10.69
CA LEU A 209 20.81 -14.66 -11.60
C LEU A 209 20.78 -13.55 -12.67
N VAL A 210 20.38 -13.94 -13.86
CA VAL A 210 19.98 -13.02 -14.93
C VAL A 210 18.57 -13.41 -15.35
N LEU A 211 17.64 -12.52 -15.10
CA LEU A 211 16.22 -12.74 -15.29
C LEU A 211 15.67 -11.84 -16.40
N ARG A 212 14.64 -12.30 -17.06
CA ARG A 212 13.86 -11.46 -17.97
C ARG A 212 12.47 -11.18 -17.40
N LEU A 213 11.99 -9.97 -17.63
CA LEU A 213 10.62 -9.56 -17.40
C LEU A 213 9.90 -9.49 -18.75
N PRO A 214 8.94 -10.41 -19.04
CA PRO A 214 8.16 -10.35 -20.24
C PRO A 214 7.25 -9.12 -20.27
N THR A 215 7.46 -8.20 -21.20
CA THR A 215 6.68 -6.97 -21.37
C THR A 215 5.67 -7.03 -22.52
N GLY A 216 5.76 -8.09 -23.36
CA GLY A 216 4.88 -8.27 -24.51
C GLY A 216 5.01 -7.13 -25.53
N ASP A 217 3.88 -6.64 -26.00
CA ASP A 217 3.78 -5.55 -26.99
C ASP A 217 3.84 -4.15 -26.36
N THR A 218 4.14 -4.05 -25.04
CA THR A 218 4.25 -2.75 -24.39
C THR A 218 5.59 -2.06 -24.64
N ARG A 219 5.63 -0.73 -24.54
CA ARG A 219 6.86 0.07 -24.67
C ARG A 219 7.74 0.10 -23.40
N PHE A 220 7.51 -0.80 -22.46
CA PHE A 220 8.29 -0.83 -21.22
C PHE A 220 9.65 -1.50 -21.45
N ALA A 221 10.65 -0.70 -21.83
CA ALA A 221 12.03 -1.10 -21.98
C ALA A 221 12.83 -0.65 -20.75
N ASN A 222 13.38 -1.58 -19.95
CA ASN A 222 14.16 -1.26 -18.76
C ASN A 222 15.09 -2.41 -18.39
N ALA A 223 16.12 -2.10 -17.61
CA ALA A 223 16.91 -3.04 -16.85
C ALA A 223 16.95 -2.61 -15.38
N ALA A 224 17.28 -3.51 -14.49
CA ALA A 224 17.44 -3.23 -13.06
C ALA A 224 18.41 -4.20 -12.41
N ALA A 225 19.30 -3.69 -11.58
CA ALA A 225 20.18 -4.46 -10.73
C ALA A 225 19.61 -4.57 -9.31
N LEU A 226 19.71 -5.77 -8.72
CA LEU A 226 19.42 -6.04 -7.32
C LEU A 226 20.74 -6.42 -6.61
N PRO A 227 21.48 -5.44 -6.04
CA PRO A 227 22.82 -5.67 -5.51
C PRO A 227 22.87 -6.74 -4.43
N TRP A 228 21.92 -6.76 -3.48
CA TRP A 228 21.86 -7.73 -2.40
C TRP A 228 21.56 -9.16 -2.88
N ALA A 229 20.87 -9.33 -4.00
CA ALA A 229 20.58 -10.62 -4.62
C ALA A 229 21.57 -10.98 -5.73
N ARG A 230 22.54 -10.10 -6.05
CA ARG A 230 23.44 -10.22 -7.21
C ARG A 230 22.69 -10.63 -8.49
N THR A 231 21.54 -10.02 -8.69
CA THR A 231 20.60 -10.35 -9.77
C THR A 231 20.44 -9.18 -10.70
N MET A 232 20.40 -9.46 -11.99
CA MET A 232 20.06 -8.48 -13.03
C MET A 232 18.74 -8.89 -13.68
N ILE A 233 17.82 -7.94 -13.81
CA ILE A 233 16.52 -8.12 -14.46
C ILE A 233 16.52 -7.27 -15.72
N VAL A 234 16.17 -7.85 -16.86
CA VAL A 234 16.11 -7.17 -18.17
C VAL A 234 14.75 -7.42 -18.79
N THR A 235 14.09 -6.37 -19.29
CA THR A 235 12.86 -6.55 -20.05
C THR A 235 13.16 -7.14 -21.42
N ASP A 236 12.26 -7.98 -21.93
CA ASP A 236 12.39 -8.53 -23.28
C ASP A 236 12.31 -7.43 -24.35
N ARG A 237 11.55 -6.37 -24.11
CA ARG A 237 11.50 -5.18 -24.95
C ARG A 237 12.87 -4.51 -25.11
N LEU A 238 13.59 -4.31 -24.00
CA LEU A 238 14.94 -3.71 -24.03
C LEU A 238 15.90 -4.58 -24.84
N ALA A 239 15.92 -5.89 -24.56
CA ALA A 239 16.79 -6.84 -25.24
C ALA A 239 16.49 -6.96 -26.75
N ALA A 240 15.23 -6.76 -27.16
CA ALA A 240 14.84 -6.78 -28.57
C ALA A 240 15.06 -5.42 -29.29
N ARG A 241 15.05 -4.32 -28.56
CA ARG A 241 15.13 -2.96 -29.13
C ARG A 241 16.56 -2.51 -29.40
N LEU A 242 17.49 -2.86 -28.50
CA LEU A 242 18.86 -2.37 -28.58
C LEU A 242 19.77 -3.32 -29.37
N PRO A 243 20.64 -2.76 -30.24
CA PRO A 243 21.77 -3.50 -30.81
C PRO A 243 22.66 -4.08 -29.70
N PRO A 244 23.44 -5.14 -29.98
CA PRO A 244 24.25 -5.81 -28.95
C PRO A 244 25.22 -4.89 -28.18
N ASP A 245 25.81 -3.92 -28.85
CA ASP A 245 26.78 -3.00 -28.22
C ASP A 245 26.09 -1.98 -27.31
N GLU A 246 24.93 -1.45 -27.72
CA GLU A 246 24.09 -0.58 -26.91
C GLU A 246 23.49 -1.33 -25.71
N LEU A 247 23.05 -2.59 -25.91
CA LEU A 247 22.59 -3.45 -24.82
C LEU A 247 23.72 -3.74 -23.84
N ARG A 248 24.94 -4.00 -24.32
CA ARG A 248 26.14 -4.17 -23.48
C ARG A 248 26.39 -2.95 -22.62
N ALA A 249 26.24 -1.74 -23.15
CA ALA A 249 26.41 -0.51 -22.40
C ALA A 249 25.39 -0.34 -21.26
N VAL A 250 24.11 -0.70 -21.50
CA VAL A 250 23.10 -0.72 -20.43
C VAL A 250 23.44 -1.77 -19.38
N LEU A 251 23.86 -2.98 -19.79
CA LEU A 251 24.25 -4.03 -18.83
C LEU A 251 25.49 -3.63 -18.00
N ALA A 252 26.44 -2.84 -18.57
CA ALA A 252 27.58 -2.31 -17.85
C ALA A 252 27.14 -1.26 -16.80
N HIS A 253 26.17 -0.41 -17.13
CA HIS A 253 25.54 0.48 -16.16
C HIS A 253 24.94 -0.29 -14.98
N GLU A 254 24.16 -1.34 -15.26
CA GLU A 254 23.59 -2.20 -14.21
C GLU A 254 24.67 -2.94 -13.39
N ALA A 255 25.75 -3.36 -14.03
CA ALA A 255 26.88 -3.96 -13.35
C ALA A 255 27.59 -2.94 -12.40
N GLY A 256 27.60 -1.67 -12.78
CA GLY A 256 28.04 -0.56 -11.94
C GLY A 256 27.26 -0.47 -10.62
N HIS A 257 25.94 -0.69 -10.65
CA HIS A 257 25.13 -0.77 -9.44
C HIS A 257 25.44 -2.03 -8.60
N LEU A 258 25.74 -3.15 -9.23
CA LEU A 258 26.13 -4.39 -8.51
C LEU A 258 27.50 -4.27 -7.83
N SER A 259 28.35 -3.35 -8.28
CA SER A 259 29.65 -3.04 -7.69
C SER A 259 29.60 -2.02 -6.55
N GLU A 260 28.40 -1.48 -6.21
CA GLU A 260 28.22 -0.56 -5.11
C GLU A 260 28.68 -1.16 -3.77
N SER A 261 29.17 -0.31 -2.86
CA SER A 261 29.56 -0.78 -1.53
C SER A 261 28.38 -1.33 -0.75
N ALA A 262 28.62 -2.36 0.08
CA ALA A 262 27.60 -2.99 0.90
C ALA A 262 26.85 -1.96 1.79
N TRP A 263 27.50 -0.89 2.21
CA TRP A 263 26.90 0.19 3.01
C TRP A 263 25.80 0.96 2.27
N VAL A 264 25.96 1.18 0.97
CA VAL A 264 24.93 1.83 0.16
C VAL A 264 23.69 0.94 0.08
N GLY A 265 23.89 -0.34 -0.18
CA GLY A 265 22.83 -1.33 -0.16
C GLY A 265 22.12 -1.40 1.21
N ALA A 266 22.90 -1.49 2.30
CA ALA A 266 22.38 -1.50 3.66
C ALA A 266 21.59 -0.24 4.01
N ALA A 267 22.04 0.93 3.62
CA ALA A 267 21.34 2.20 3.86
C ALA A 267 20.00 2.26 3.09
N ARG A 268 19.97 1.81 1.83
CA ARG A 268 18.74 1.73 1.03
C ARG A 268 17.75 0.73 1.63
N LEU A 269 18.21 -0.47 1.94
CA LEU A 269 17.38 -1.53 2.52
C LEU A 269 16.88 -1.12 3.91
N GLY A 270 17.76 -0.61 4.76
CA GLY A 270 17.43 -0.22 6.13
C GLY A 270 16.39 0.91 6.17
N SER A 271 16.53 1.93 5.32
CA SER A 271 15.54 3.02 5.26
C SER A 271 14.16 2.54 4.79
N ALA A 272 14.10 1.68 3.77
CA ALA A 272 12.86 1.11 3.29
C ALA A 272 12.23 0.17 4.33
N THR A 273 13.05 -0.67 4.98
CA THR A 273 12.61 -1.59 6.05
C THR A 273 12.05 -0.79 7.23
N LEU A 274 12.75 0.23 7.70
CA LEU A 274 12.30 1.05 8.82
C LEU A 274 10.95 1.70 8.51
N PHE A 275 10.80 2.25 7.31
CA PHE A 275 9.55 2.88 6.88
C PHE A 275 8.39 1.87 6.83
N VAL A 276 8.59 0.72 6.20
CA VAL A 276 7.56 -0.33 6.08
C VAL A 276 7.22 -0.91 7.46
N PHE A 277 8.24 -1.17 8.29
CA PHE A 277 8.06 -1.68 9.65
C PHE A 277 7.25 -0.70 10.52
N ALA A 278 7.57 0.59 10.48
CA ALA A 278 6.83 1.61 11.22
C ALA A 278 5.35 1.67 10.83
N LEU A 279 5.05 1.53 9.54
CA LEU A 279 3.67 1.58 9.03
C LEU A 279 2.86 0.30 9.29
N THR A 280 3.50 -0.84 9.55
CA THR A 280 2.82 -2.14 9.71
C THR A 280 2.85 -2.63 11.15
N VAL A 281 4.03 -2.88 11.67
CA VAL A 281 4.25 -3.40 13.03
C VAL A 281 4.22 -2.27 14.06
N GLY A 282 4.71 -1.09 13.69
CA GLY A 282 4.82 0.07 14.57
C GLY A 282 3.48 0.51 15.17
N VAL A 283 2.39 0.41 14.41
CA VAL A 283 1.04 0.74 14.89
C VAL A 283 0.67 -0.13 16.11
N ARG A 284 0.95 -1.44 16.04
CA ARG A 284 0.67 -2.36 17.17
C ARG A 284 1.58 -2.10 18.37
N LEU A 285 2.84 -1.71 18.13
CA LEU A 285 3.75 -1.31 19.19
C LEU A 285 3.29 -0.02 19.88
N ALA A 286 2.64 0.89 19.13
CA ALA A 286 2.09 2.10 19.70
C ALA A 286 0.98 1.83 20.70
N ASP A 287 0.06 0.93 20.36
CA ASP A 287 -1.04 0.56 21.25
C ASP A 287 -0.51 0.03 22.60
N ALA A 288 0.57 -0.78 22.57
CA ALA A 288 1.18 -1.34 23.77
C ALA A 288 2.00 -0.33 24.60
N LEU A 289 2.50 0.73 23.95
CA LEU A 289 3.34 1.76 24.60
C LEU A 289 2.54 3.02 24.99
N GLY A 290 1.24 3.06 24.69
CA GLY A 290 0.38 4.20 24.98
C GLY A 290 0.91 5.49 24.33
N ALA A 291 0.92 6.60 25.07
CA ALA A 291 1.40 7.90 24.56
C ALA A 291 2.84 7.86 24.02
N TRP A 292 3.73 7.05 24.60
CA TRP A 292 5.09 6.85 24.10
C TRP A 292 5.13 6.14 22.74
N GLY A 293 4.13 5.30 22.44
CA GLY A 293 4.02 4.63 21.15
C GLY A 293 3.84 5.60 20.00
N VAL A 294 3.05 6.64 20.19
CA VAL A 294 2.88 7.71 19.18
C VAL A 294 4.22 8.40 18.92
N VAL A 295 4.98 8.73 19.99
CA VAL A 295 6.31 9.35 19.87
C VAL A 295 7.27 8.44 19.10
N VAL A 296 7.26 7.13 19.39
CA VAL A 296 8.12 6.14 18.69
C VAL A 296 7.76 6.05 17.22
N ILE A 297 6.47 5.97 16.85
CA ILE A 297 6.04 5.91 15.46
C ILE A 297 6.42 7.20 14.71
N VAL A 298 6.06 8.35 15.28
CA VAL A 298 6.36 9.65 14.64
C VAL A 298 7.87 9.79 14.44
N SER A 299 8.68 9.43 15.44
CA SER A 299 10.13 9.44 15.34
C SER A 299 10.64 8.48 14.27
N ALA A 300 10.11 7.25 14.20
CA ALA A 300 10.48 6.27 13.18
C ALA A 300 10.12 6.73 11.76
N VAL A 301 8.93 7.33 11.59
CA VAL A 301 8.51 7.92 10.30
C VAL A 301 9.40 9.10 9.93
N LEU A 302 9.70 10.01 10.85
CA LEU A 302 10.58 11.15 10.59
C LEU A 302 12.01 10.69 10.25
N LEU A 303 12.57 9.74 11.01
CA LEU A 303 13.87 9.14 10.70
C LEU A 303 13.86 8.45 9.33
N GLY A 304 12.78 7.72 9.00
CA GLY A 304 12.58 7.12 7.69
C GLY A 304 12.55 8.15 6.57
N LEU A 305 11.86 9.28 6.75
CA LEU A 305 11.82 10.38 5.79
C LEU A 305 13.19 11.04 5.63
N ILE A 306 13.90 11.31 6.72
CA ILE A 306 15.26 11.87 6.68
C ILE A 306 16.20 10.90 5.96
N ALA A 307 16.16 9.63 6.32
CA ALA A 307 16.92 8.57 5.67
C ALA A 307 16.60 8.49 4.18
N PHE A 308 15.32 8.55 3.81
CA PHE A 308 14.88 8.55 2.41
C PHE A 308 15.47 9.72 1.62
N VAL A 309 15.47 10.94 2.18
CA VAL A 309 16.06 12.12 1.52
C VAL A 309 17.58 11.95 1.35
N ARG A 310 18.26 11.40 2.38
CA ARG A 310 19.72 11.16 2.31
C ARG A 310 20.07 10.04 1.34
N VAL A 311 19.34 8.94 1.38
CA VAL A 311 19.48 7.80 0.46
C VAL A 311 19.22 8.23 -0.98
N ARG A 312 18.28 9.14 -1.23
CA ARG A 312 17.99 9.67 -2.55
C ARG A 312 19.18 10.48 -3.13
N LYS A 313 19.84 11.30 -2.31
CA LYS A 313 21.06 12.02 -2.74
C LYS A 313 22.21 11.04 -3.03
N LEU A 314 22.35 10.01 -2.19
CA LEU A 314 23.34 8.96 -2.39
C LEU A 314 23.03 8.17 -3.68
N ALA A 315 21.77 7.80 -3.91
CA ALA A 315 21.34 7.10 -5.11
C ALA A 315 21.71 7.87 -6.39
N ARG A 316 21.51 9.18 -6.42
CA ARG A 316 21.93 10.01 -7.56
C ARG A 316 23.43 9.92 -7.86
N LYS A 317 24.28 9.98 -6.82
CA LYS A 317 25.73 9.80 -6.99
C LYS A 317 26.10 8.41 -7.54
N MET A 318 25.31 7.39 -7.16
CA MET A 318 25.51 6.03 -7.66
C MET A 318 25.10 5.90 -9.12
N GLU A 319 24.04 6.60 -9.56
CA GLU A 319 23.68 6.69 -10.97
C GLU A 319 24.79 7.36 -11.82
N GLU A 320 25.29 8.51 -11.34
CA GLU A 320 26.40 9.21 -12.01
C GLU A 320 27.65 8.33 -12.11
N ARG A 321 27.94 7.52 -11.08
CA ARG A 321 29.03 6.54 -11.08
C ARG A 321 28.77 5.39 -12.05
N ALA A 322 27.54 4.84 -12.08
CA ALA A 322 27.19 3.76 -13.00
C ALA A 322 27.24 4.22 -14.46
N ASP A 323 26.84 5.48 -14.73
CA ASP A 323 26.98 6.08 -16.06
C ASP A 323 28.47 6.21 -16.48
N ALA A 324 29.31 6.74 -15.59
CA ALA A 324 30.74 6.84 -15.85
C ALA A 324 31.39 5.46 -16.09
N HIS A 325 30.95 4.44 -15.37
CA HIS A 325 31.36 3.04 -15.57
C HIS A 325 30.99 2.52 -16.96
N ALA A 326 29.74 2.73 -17.38
CA ALA A 326 29.27 2.32 -18.71
C ALA A 326 30.06 3.02 -19.83
N CYS A 327 30.25 4.35 -19.71
CA CYS A 327 31.02 5.13 -20.68
C CYS A 327 32.49 4.66 -20.78
N ALA A 328 33.13 4.33 -19.65
CA ALA A 328 34.53 3.93 -19.60
C ALA A 328 34.78 2.53 -20.17
N ASN A 329 33.86 1.57 -19.92
CA ASN A 329 34.12 0.15 -20.19
C ASN A 329 33.52 -0.35 -21.51
N VAL A 330 32.51 0.32 -22.05
CA VAL A 330 31.88 -0.06 -23.32
C VAL A 330 32.08 1.00 -24.41
N GLY A 331 32.03 2.25 -24.02
CA GLY A 331 32.16 3.39 -24.90
C GLY A 331 31.06 4.43 -24.66
N ALA A 332 31.46 5.70 -24.62
CA ALA A 332 30.55 6.81 -24.37
C ALA A 332 29.48 6.95 -25.46
N ALA A 333 29.86 6.75 -26.73
CA ALA A 333 28.95 6.86 -27.87
C ALA A 333 27.88 5.76 -27.87
N GLU A 334 28.26 4.51 -27.53
CA GLU A 334 27.36 3.37 -27.43
C GLU A 334 26.33 3.59 -26.31
N PHE A 335 26.79 4.05 -25.16
CA PHE A 335 25.92 4.32 -24.03
C PHE A 335 24.98 5.50 -24.30
N ALA A 336 25.48 6.61 -24.90
CA ALA A 336 24.66 7.73 -25.30
C ALA A 336 23.54 7.32 -26.27
N ARG A 337 23.85 6.48 -27.29
CA ARG A 337 22.84 5.96 -28.20
C ARG A 337 21.80 5.08 -27.50
N ALA A 338 22.23 4.20 -26.60
CA ALA A 338 21.33 3.37 -25.79
C ALA A 338 20.39 4.23 -24.93
N LEU A 339 20.92 5.25 -24.27
CA LEU A 339 20.11 6.18 -23.47
C LEU A 339 19.07 6.92 -24.33
N ARG A 340 19.46 7.42 -25.52
CA ARG A 340 18.53 8.07 -26.45
C ARG A 340 17.44 7.08 -26.88
N ALA A 341 17.79 5.87 -27.30
CA ALA A 341 16.85 4.85 -27.75
C ALA A 341 15.82 4.48 -26.67
N ILE A 342 16.24 4.34 -25.41
CA ILE A 342 15.35 4.06 -24.26
C ILE A 342 14.41 5.24 -23.98
N HIS A 343 14.95 6.46 -24.00
CA HIS A 343 14.16 7.66 -23.75
C HIS A 343 13.16 7.96 -24.87
N ASP A 344 13.56 7.71 -26.12
CA ASP A 344 12.67 7.84 -27.28
C ASP A 344 11.53 6.82 -27.22
N ASP A 345 11.84 5.55 -26.91
CA ASP A 345 10.81 4.50 -26.74
C ASP A 345 9.84 4.85 -25.59
N ALA A 346 10.34 5.47 -24.51
CA ALA A 346 9.54 5.92 -23.38
C ALA A 346 8.84 7.28 -23.58
N GLU A 347 9.10 7.99 -24.70
CA GLU A 347 8.70 9.39 -24.90
C GLU A 347 9.04 10.26 -23.66
N ALA A 348 10.23 10.08 -23.10
CA ALA A 348 10.68 10.83 -21.95
C ALA A 348 11.35 12.15 -22.40
N PRO A 349 11.16 13.29 -21.70
CA PRO A 349 11.80 14.54 -22.02
C PRO A 349 13.30 14.51 -21.67
N LEU A 350 14.09 15.31 -22.36
CA LEU A 350 15.53 15.48 -22.10
C LEU A 350 15.80 15.96 -20.66
N VAL A 351 14.96 16.86 -20.16
CA VAL A 351 15.06 17.39 -18.79
C VAL A 351 13.78 17.06 -18.03
N THR A 352 13.89 16.42 -16.88
CA THR A 352 12.75 16.05 -16.04
C THR A 352 12.68 16.91 -14.79
N SER A 353 13.70 16.89 -13.94
CA SER A 353 13.81 17.68 -12.71
C SER A 353 15.16 17.40 -12.05
N SER A 354 15.85 18.42 -11.63
CA SER A 354 17.13 18.32 -10.91
C SER A 354 17.09 17.56 -9.57
N LYS A 355 15.89 17.21 -9.09
CA LYS A 355 15.67 16.53 -7.80
C LYS A 355 15.39 15.02 -7.92
N ARG A 356 15.53 14.40 -9.10
CA ARG A 356 15.32 12.97 -9.28
C ARG A 356 16.52 12.14 -8.87
N VAL A 357 16.29 10.87 -8.62
CA VAL A 357 17.34 9.88 -8.36
C VAL A 357 18.21 9.73 -9.61
N HIS A 358 17.59 9.45 -10.74
CA HIS A 358 18.29 9.44 -12.03
C HIS A 358 18.54 10.88 -12.50
N PRO A 359 19.77 11.23 -12.89
CA PRO A 359 20.04 12.50 -13.57
C PRO A 359 19.19 12.65 -14.83
N ASP A 360 18.98 13.88 -15.27
CA ASP A 360 18.27 14.14 -16.53
C ASP A 360 19.03 13.51 -17.71
N LEU A 361 18.31 13.10 -18.76
CA LEU A 361 18.96 12.58 -19.95
C LEU A 361 19.98 13.58 -20.51
N TRP A 362 19.65 14.86 -20.46
CA TRP A 362 20.56 15.94 -20.88
C TRP A 362 21.90 15.90 -20.11
N ASP A 363 21.84 15.80 -18.76
CA ASP A 363 23.04 15.71 -17.91
C ASP A 363 23.84 14.44 -18.19
N ARG A 364 23.18 13.29 -18.42
CA ARG A 364 23.81 12.01 -18.68
C ARG A 364 24.53 11.99 -20.04
N LEU A 365 23.89 12.53 -21.09
CA LEU A 365 24.50 12.64 -22.43
C LEU A 365 25.71 13.56 -22.40
N SER A 366 25.58 14.73 -21.77
CA SER A 366 26.70 15.69 -21.64
C SER A 366 27.87 15.07 -20.85
N ALA A 367 27.60 14.29 -19.80
CA ALA A 367 28.63 13.59 -19.02
C ALA A 367 29.36 12.51 -19.85
N CYS A 368 28.71 11.92 -20.85
CA CYS A 368 29.34 11.00 -21.82
C CYS A 368 30.07 11.73 -22.96
N GLY A 369 30.12 13.07 -22.95
CA GLY A 369 30.74 13.84 -24.04
C GLY A 369 29.91 13.95 -25.31
N ASP A 370 28.63 13.59 -25.25
CA ASP A 370 27.65 13.77 -26.32
C ASP A 370 27.05 15.18 -26.23
N ASP A 371 26.82 15.84 -27.35
CA ASP A 371 26.16 17.16 -27.36
C ASP A 371 24.64 17.02 -27.54
N PRO A 372 23.87 17.16 -26.46
CA PRO A 372 22.41 17.09 -26.56
C PRO A 372 21.78 18.41 -27.03
N GLY A 373 22.59 19.41 -27.40
CA GLY A 373 22.13 20.74 -27.76
C GLY A 373 21.76 21.61 -26.55
N PRO A 374 21.10 22.76 -26.77
CA PRO A 374 20.72 23.67 -25.69
C PRO A 374 19.77 22.97 -24.67
N ARG A 375 20.05 23.20 -23.38
CA ARG A 375 19.27 22.59 -22.31
C ARG A 375 17.82 23.10 -22.31
N PRO A 376 16.83 22.23 -22.54
CA PRO A 376 15.44 22.66 -22.47
C PRO A 376 15.01 22.97 -21.03
N PRO A 377 14.03 23.87 -20.83
CA PRO A 377 13.51 24.16 -19.50
C PRO A 377 12.81 22.91 -18.93
N PRO A 378 12.89 22.68 -17.59
CA PRO A 378 12.23 21.54 -16.96
C PRO A 378 10.71 21.63 -17.07
N PRO A 379 9.99 20.50 -17.04
CA PRO A 379 8.53 20.49 -17.01
C PRO A 379 7.99 21.29 -15.82
N SER A 380 6.81 21.91 -15.98
CA SER A 380 6.18 22.67 -14.91
C SER A 380 5.85 21.75 -13.72
N LYS A 381 6.25 22.15 -12.53
CA LYS A 381 6.04 21.38 -11.28
C LYS A 381 4.59 21.44 -10.77
N GLY A 382 3.77 22.35 -11.29
CA GLY A 382 2.55 22.77 -10.62
C GLY A 382 1.41 21.74 -10.63
N ALA A 383 1.09 21.17 -11.78
CA ALA A 383 -0.13 20.38 -11.92
C ALA A 383 -0.11 19.06 -11.12
N GLY A 384 1.01 18.34 -11.10
CA GLY A 384 1.09 17.05 -10.38
C GLY A 384 1.08 17.20 -8.86
N VAL A 385 1.80 18.19 -8.33
CA VAL A 385 1.87 18.45 -6.88
C VAL A 385 0.55 19.02 -6.37
N VAL A 386 -0.04 19.99 -7.08
CA VAL A 386 -1.35 20.56 -6.71
C VAL A 386 -2.43 19.50 -6.77
N THR A 387 -2.47 18.67 -7.80
CA THR A 387 -3.42 17.54 -7.89
C THR A 387 -3.21 16.55 -6.76
N ALA A 388 -1.98 16.17 -6.44
CA ALA A 388 -1.69 15.27 -5.33
C ALA A 388 -2.11 15.85 -3.98
N LEU A 389 -1.83 17.13 -3.74
CA LEU A 389 -2.23 17.83 -2.51
C LEU A 389 -3.75 17.98 -2.39
N LEU A 390 -4.44 18.31 -3.49
CA LEU A 390 -5.90 18.40 -3.51
C LEU A 390 -6.55 17.04 -3.25
N VAL A 391 -6.05 15.99 -3.87
CA VAL A 391 -6.55 14.64 -3.65
C VAL A 391 -6.27 14.20 -2.22
N LEU A 392 -5.07 14.46 -1.69
CA LEU A 392 -4.75 14.17 -0.29
C LEU A 392 -5.65 14.95 0.67
N ALA A 393 -5.86 16.24 0.43
CA ALA A 393 -6.75 17.09 1.23
C ALA A 393 -8.20 16.60 1.19
N LEU A 394 -8.70 16.20 0.01
CA LEU A 394 -10.03 15.62 -0.14
C LEU A 394 -10.16 14.29 0.61
N LEU A 395 -9.12 13.44 0.57
CA LEU A 395 -9.11 12.17 1.29
C LEU A 395 -9.08 12.36 2.81
N ILE A 396 -8.19 13.24 3.28
CA ILE A 396 -8.12 13.56 4.70
C ILE A 396 -9.46 14.20 5.14
N GLY A 397 -9.96 15.17 4.39
CA GLY A 397 -11.24 15.83 4.68
C GLY A 397 -12.42 14.86 4.67
N ALA A 398 -12.51 13.99 3.67
CA ALA A 398 -13.57 12.97 3.59
C ALA A 398 -13.41 11.94 4.71
N GLY A 399 -12.19 11.46 4.98
CA GLY A 399 -11.91 10.53 6.06
C GLY A 399 -12.27 11.12 7.42
N THR A 400 -11.86 12.35 7.68
CA THR A 400 -12.20 13.06 8.93
C THR A 400 -13.70 13.31 9.07
N ALA A 401 -14.37 13.72 7.97
CA ALA A 401 -15.82 13.92 8.00
C ALA A 401 -16.59 12.63 8.27
N VAL A 402 -16.13 11.52 7.67
CA VAL A 402 -16.73 10.20 7.93
C VAL A 402 -16.44 9.75 9.36
N GLU A 403 -15.22 9.95 9.86
CA GLU A 403 -14.84 9.65 11.25
C GLU A 403 -15.74 10.40 12.23
N LEU A 404 -15.87 11.72 12.07
CA LEU A 404 -16.74 12.56 12.90
C LEU A 404 -18.23 12.17 12.80
N ALA A 405 -18.69 11.80 11.59
CA ALA A 405 -20.09 11.41 11.38
C ALA A 405 -20.42 10.01 11.94
N THR A 406 -19.42 9.15 12.11
CA THR A 406 -19.60 7.75 12.51
C THR A 406 -18.96 7.40 13.86
N SER A 407 -18.20 8.32 14.48
CA SER A 407 -17.62 8.10 15.81
C SER A 407 -18.71 7.87 16.86
N PHE A 408 -18.41 6.99 17.80
CA PHE A 408 -19.24 6.72 18.97
C PHE A 408 -18.44 7.05 20.22
N ASP A 409 -19.11 7.62 21.21
CA ASP A 409 -18.66 7.49 22.57
C ASP A 409 -19.20 6.18 23.16
N ALA A 410 -18.54 5.66 24.16
CA ALA A 410 -18.91 4.39 24.79
C ALA A 410 -20.38 4.35 25.23
N ASP A 411 -20.91 5.48 25.73
CA ASP A 411 -22.30 5.60 26.17
C ASP A 411 -23.28 5.74 24.99
N ASP A 412 -22.84 6.27 23.85
CA ASP A 412 -23.64 6.36 22.63
C ASP A 412 -23.88 4.99 21.97
N ALA A 413 -23.02 4.01 22.23
CA ALA A 413 -23.15 2.66 21.67
C ALA A 413 -24.51 2.00 21.99
N VAL A 414 -25.05 2.30 23.18
CA VAL A 414 -26.35 1.77 23.63
C VAL A 414 -27.53 2.32 22.82
N SER A 415 -27.44 3.60 22.39
CA SER A 415 -28.51 4.32 21.69
C SER A 415 -28.31 4.41 20.17
N ALA A 416 -27.11 4.03 19.70
CA ALA A 416 -26.76 4.15 18.28
C ALA A 416 -27.71 3.35 17.37
N SER A 417 -27.99 3.91 16.19
CA SER A 417 -28.74 3.19 15.16
C SER A 417 -27.89 2.09 14.52
N ALA A 418 -28.56 1.00 14.09
CA ALA A 418 -27.91 -0.08 13.33
C ALA A 418 -27.13 0.45 12.13
N ASP A 419 -27.72 1.37 11.38
CA ASP A 419 -27.10 1.94 10.19
C ASP A 419 -25.79 2.66 10.50
N ARG A 420 -25.74 3.44 11.60
CA ARG A 420 -24.52 4.16 12.01
C ARG A 420 -23.42 3.17 12.41
N ALA A 421 -23.75 2.16 13.21
CA ALA A 421 -22.81 1.11 13.60
C ALA A 421 -22.27 0.34 12.38
N LEU A 422 -23.17 -0.06 11.46
CA LEU A 422 -22.80 -0.75 10.22
C LEU A 422 -21.91 0.12 9.32
N TRP A 423 -22.21 1.42 9.18
CA TRP A 423 -21.34 2.33 8.43
C TRP A 423 -19.95 2.44 9.04
N ARG A 424 -19.86 2.55 10.36
CA ARG A 424 -18.58 2.58 11.06
C ARG A 424 -17.80 1.29 10.86
N LEU A 425 -18.43 0.12 11.02
CA LEU A 425 -17.81 -1.18 10.79
C LEU A 425 -17.36 -1.39 9.34
N ARG A 426 -18.03 -0.78 8.36
CA ARG A 426 -17.58 -0.78 6.97
C ARG A 426 -16.27 -0.02 6.75
N LEU A 427 -15.98 0.97 7.57
CA LEU A 427 -14.78 1.79 7.49
C LEU A 427 -13.67 1.29 8.42
N ALA A 428 -14.04 0.87 9.61
CA ALA A 428 -13.16 0.35 10.63
C ALA A 428 -13.72 -0.96 11.20
N PRO A 429 -13.54 -2.09 10.52
CA PRO A 429 -14.09 -3.38 10.94
C PRO A 429 -13.52 -3.90 12.27
N TRP A 430 -12.47 -3.27 12.77
CA TRP A 430 -11.83 -3.53 14.06
C TRP A 430 -12.31 -2.55 15.16
N ASP A 431 -13.31 -1.72 14.88
CA ASP A 431 -13.87 -0.80 15.86
C ASP A 431 -14.78 -1.56 16.83
N ALA A 432 -14.24 -1.77 18.02
CA ALA A 432 -14.91 -2.57 19.04
C ALA A 432 -16.18 -1.92 19.61
N GLU A 433 -16.22 -0.59 19.64
CA GLU A 433 -17.38 0.18 20.09
C GLU A 433 -18.51 0.12 19.06
N ALA A 434 -18.18 0.25 17.78
CA ALA A 434 -19.16 0.06 16.69
C ALA A 434 -19.71 -1.37 16.65
N MET A 435 -18.87 -2.37 16.98
CA MET A 435 -19.32 -3.76 17.12
C MET A 435 -20.29 -3.91 18.28
N LEU A 436 -19.99 -3.29 19.41
CA LEU A 436 -20.88 -3.27 20.57
C LEU A 436 -22.20 -2.57 20.26
N ALA A 437 -22.16 -1.43 19.58
CA ALA A 437 -23.37 -0.70 19.13
C ALA A 437 -24.25 -1.57 18.19
N SER A 438 -23.62 -2.34 17.31
CA SER A 438 -24.32 -3.32 16.48
C SER A 438 -25.00 -4.40 17.32
N GLY A 439 -24.33 -4.88 18.39
CA GLY A 439 -24.90 -5.83 19.34
C GLY A 439 -26.12 -5.30 20.08
N TRP A 440 -26.05 -4.05 20.56
CA TRP A 440 -27.20 -3.38 21.17
C TRP A 440 -28.36 -3.18 20.21
N SER A 441 -28.08 -2.86 18.95
CA SER A 441 -29.13 -2.76 17.94
C SER A 441 -29.80 -4.11 17.67
N ALA A 442 -29.03 -5.16 17.44
CA ALA A 442 -29.53 -6.50 17.23
C ALA A 442 -30.40 -6.99 18.38
N ARG A 443 -30.00 -6.68 19.64
CA ARG A 443 -30.81 -6.99 20.82
C ARG A 443 -32.16 -6.26 20.80
N ARG A 444 -32.18 -4.96 20.44
CA ARG A 444 -33.44 -4.20 20.33
C ARG A 444 -34.38 -4.79 19.29
N ASP A 445 -33.83 -5.34 18.21
CA ASP A 445 -34.57 -5.98 17.11
C ASP A 445 -34.98 -7.42 17.46
N GLY A 446 -34.57 -7.95 18.63
CA GLY A 446 -34.87 -9.31 19.08
C GLY A 446 -33.98 -10.39 18.50
N ASP A 447 -32.94 -10.03 17.73
CA ASP A 447 -31.94 -10.95 17.19
C ASP A 447 -30.82 -11.20 18.23
N LEU A 448 -31.13 -12.10 19.19
CA LEU A 448 -30.23 -12.39 20.29
C LEU A 448 -28.95 -13.09 19.84
N ASP A 449 -29.00 -13.90 18.79
CA ASP A 449 -27.83 -14.60 18.25
C ASP A 449 -26.81 -13.63 17.66
N THR A 450 -27.29 -12.67 16.89
CA THR A 450 -26.46 -11.61 16.34
C THR A 450 -25.92 -10.72 17.47
N ALA A 451 -26.72 -10.39 18.47
CA ALA A 451 -26.28 -9.60 19.62
C ALA A 451 -25.16 -10.31 20.39
N TRP A 452 -25.27 -11.61 20.66
CA TRP A 452 -24.24 -12.40 21.30
C TRP A 452 -22.95 -12.49 20.49
N ARG A 453 -23.04 -12.65 19.16
CA ARG A 453 -21.88 -12.66 18.29
C ARG A 453 -21.15 -11.32 18.31
N ALA A 454 -21.89 -10.22 18.18
CA ALA A 454 -21.33 -8.87 18.20
C ALA A 454 -20.64 -8.56 19.53
N LEU A 455 -21.26 -8.93 20.66
CA LEU A 455 -20.65 -8.77 21.98
C LEU A 455 -19.33 -9.53 22.11
N ARG A 456 -19.31 -10.83 21.72
CA ARG A 456 -18.07 -11.63 21.76
C ARG A 456 -16.96 -11.04 20.89
N TRP A 457 -17.29 -10.47 19.74
CA TRP A 457 -16.32 -9.80 18.89
C TRP A 457 -15.82 -8.49 19.51
N ALA A 458 -16.71 -7.68 20.08
CA ALA A 458 -16.31 -6.44 20.76
C ALA A 458 -15.33 -6.74 21.91
N GLU A 459 -15.61 -7.78 22.70
CA GLU A 459 -14.73 -8.22 23.78
C GLU A 459 -13.39 -8.77 23.29
N ALA A 460 -13.40 -9.57 22.19
CA ALA A 460 -12.17 -10.07 21.56
C ALA A 460 -11.30 -8.95 21.00
N LEU A 461 -11.91 -7.83 20.60
CA LEU A 461 -11.23 -6.61 20.17
C LEU A 461 -10.77 -5.72 21.36
N GLY A 462 -11.03 -6.15 22.59
CA GLY A 462 -10.53 -5.49 23.80
C GLY A 462 -11.49 -4.49 24.44
N VAL A 463 -12.77 -4.49 24.06
CA VAL A 463 -13.77 -3.67 24.76
C VAL A 463 -13.97 -4.17 26.18
N ALA A 464 -13.52 -3.38 27.14
CA ALA A 464 -13.65 -3.64 28.57
C ALA A 464 -14.42 -2.49 29.27
N ILE A 465 -15.56 -2.10 28.70
CA ILE A 465 -16.37 -0.95 29.14
C ILE A 465 -17.70 -1.40 29.74
N ALA A 466 -18.30 -0.53 30.54
CA ALA A 466 -19.58 -0.80 31.20
C ALA A 466 -20.70 -1.23 30.22
N PRO A 467 -20.92 -0.58 29.06
CA PRO A 467 -21.95 -0.99 28.09
C PRO A 467 -21.81 -2.42 27.56
N ALA A 468 -20.59 -2.99 27.52
CA ALA A 468 -20.40 -4.40 27.15
C ALA A 468 -20.88 -5.35 28.24
N GLY A 469 -20.58 -5.03 29.51
CA GLY A 469 -21.10 -5.76 30.66
C GLY A 469 -22.62 -5.67 30.76
N GLU A 470 -23.19 -4.51 30.47
CA GLU A 470 -24.65 -4.30 30.44
C GLU A 470 -25.33 -5.16 29.35
N LEU A 471 -24.78 -5.17 28.13
CA LEU A 471 -25.30 -6.01 27.05
C LEU A 471 -25.21 -7.50 27.41
N ARG A 472 -24.09 -7.93 28.01
CA ARG A 472 -23.92 -9.31 28.47
C ARG A 472 -24.97 -9.68 29.51
N ALA A 473 -25.22 -8.79 30.51
CA ALA A 473 -26.21 -9.00 31.54
C ALA A 473 -27.62 -9.13 30.98
N GLU A 474 -27.98 -8.28 30.02
CA GLU A 474 -29.27 -8.33 29.35
C GLU A 474 -29.45 -9.63 28.55
N LEU A 475 -28.46 -10.04 27.75
CA LEU A 475 -28.51 -11.25 26.94
C LEU A 475 -28.54 -12.52 27.80
N ALA A 476 -27.79 -12.57 28.89
CA ALA A 476 -27.80 -13.68 29.84
C ALA A 476 -29.17 -13.79 30.57
N ALA A 477 -29.73 -12.65 30.96
CA ALA A 477 -31.07 -12.61 31.57
C ALA A 477 -32.14 -13.05 30.59
N GLU A 478 -32.07 -12.69 29.31
CA GLU A 478 -32.97 -13.17 28.25
C GLU A 478 -32.86 -14.70 28.09
N ALA A 479 -31.66 -15.25 28.19
CA ALA A 479 -31.43 -16.70 28.14
C ALA A 479 -31.81 -17.44 29.46
N GLY A 480 -32.18 -16.71 30.51
CA GLY A 480 -32.50 -17.28 31.82
C GLY A 480 -31.28 -17.63 32.67
N ASP A 481 -30.07 -17.28 32.23
CA ASP A 481 -28.83 -17.47 33.00
C ASP A 481 -28.62 -16.29 33.96
N CYS A 482 -29.30 -16.33 35.09
CA CYS A 482 -29.29 -15.26 36.09
C CYS A 482 -27.98 -15.15 36.85
N ALA A 483 -27.17 -16.20 36.90
CA ALA A 483 -25.85 -16.14 37.52
C ALA A 483 -24.90 -15.28 36.67
N THR A 484 -24.75 -15.64 35.38
CA THR A 484 -23.96 -14.86 34.41
C THR A 484 -24.48 -13.43 34.27
N ALA A 485 -25.79 -13.23 34.28
CA ALA A 485 -26.39 -11.90 34.22
C ALA A 485 -25.98 -11.01 35.41
N ARG A 486 -25.96 -11.58 36.61
CA ARG A 486 -25.55 -10.86 37.85
C ARG A 486 -24.06 -10.50 37.82
N ASP A 487 -23.20 -11.46 37.47
CA ASP A 487 -21.76 -11.24 37.41
C ASP A 487 -21.39 -10.16 36.36
N ALA A 488 -22.06 -10.19 35.18
CA ALA A 488 -21.88 -9.22 34.14
C ALA A 488 -22.35 -7.81 34.53
N PHE A 489 -23.45 -7.72 35.29
CA PHE A 489 -23.94 -6.46 35.81
C PHE A 489 -23.00 -5.88 36.87
N ASP A 490 -22.50 -6.69 37.80
CA ASP A 490 -21.53 -6.29 38.81
C ASP A 490 -20.22 -5.82 38.16
N TYR A 491 -19.83 -6.45 37.06
CA TYR A 491 -18.70 -5.98 36.23
C TYR A 491 -18.97 -4.59 35.65
N ALA A 492 -20.14 -4.38 35.05
CA ALA A 492 -20.53 -3.10 34.45
C ALA A 492 -20.54 -1.97 35.50
N LEU A 493 -21.06 -2.24 36.70
CA LEU A 493 -21.03 -1.28 37.80
C LEU A 493 -19.61 -0.90 38.23
N ARG A 494 -18.72 -1.89 38.36
CA ARG A 494 -17.31 -1.62 38.68
C ARG A 494 -16.60 -0.83 37.57
N ALA A 495 -16.90 -1.11 36.31
CA ALA A 495 -16.34 -0.37 35.16
C ALA A 495 -16.80 1.10 35.18
N ARG A 496 -18.10 1.36 35.39
CA ARG A 496 -18.62 2.73 35.53
C ARG A 496 -18.04 3.47 36.74
N ALA A 497 -17.86 2.77 37.86
CA ALA A 497 -17.24 3.38 39.05
C ALA A 497 -15.80 3.83 38.78
N ARG A 498 -15.02 3.02 38.05
CA ARG A 498 -13.66 3.39 37.63
C ARG A 498 -13.67 4.58 36.69
N GLN A 499 -14.53 4.55 35.68
CA GLN A 499 -14.67 5.65 34.72
C GLN A 499 -15.04 6.96 35.43
N ALA A 500 -15.99 6.93 36.40
CA ALA A 500 -16.35 8.11 37.19
C ALA A 500 -15.17 8.67 38.02
N LEU A 501 -14.32 7.79 38.58
CA LEU A 501 -13.10 8.19 39.26
C LEU A 501 -12.07 8.83 38.35
N ASP A 502 -11.87 8.24 37.16
CA ASP A 502 -10.95 8.76 36.13
C ASP A 502 -11.40 10.14 35.62
N ASP A 503 -12.73 10.35 35.53
CA ASP A 503 -13.35 11.64 35.15
C ASP A 503 -13.40 12.65 36.33
N GLY A 504 -12.87 12.30 37.50
CA GLY A 504 -12.90 13.15 38.72
C GLY A 504 -14.29 13.33 39.33
N ARG A 505 -15.25 12.46 38.98
CA ARG A 505 -16.62 12.45 39.54
C ARG A 505 -16.71 11.58 40.81
N ALA A 506 -17.56 11.96 41.72
CA ALA A 506 -17.74 11.16 42.95
C ALA A 506 -18.46 9.83 42.64
N PRO A 507 -17.99 8.68 43.19
CA PRO A 507 -18.64 7.38 42.95
C PRO A 507 -20.10 7.30 43.43
N LEU A 508 -20.54 8.19 44.30
CA LEU A 508 -21.91 8.27 44.84
C LEU A 508 -22.95 8.73 43.81
N GLU A 509 -22.55 9.33 42.71
CA GLU A 509 -23.47 9.68 41.62
C GLU A 509 -23.98 8.44 40.85
N LEU A 510 -23.45 7.25 41.13
CA LEU A 510 -23.94 5.97 40.64
C LEU A 510 -25.26 5.50 41.29
N GLY A 511 -25.75 6.18 42.33
CA GLY A 511 -26.98 5.81 43.03
C GLY A 511 -28.29 5.86 42.23
N GLY A 512 -28.23 6.34 40.96
CA GLY A 512 -29.31 6.29 39.98
C GLY A 512 -29.27 5.13 39.00
N TYR A 513 -28.25 4.25 39.10
CA TYR A 513 -28.09 3.15 38.15
C TYR A 513 -29.12 2.05 38.42
N ARG A 514 -30.07 1.90 37.49
CA ARG A 514 -31.14 0.91 37.60
C ARG A 514 -30.71 -0.40 36.96
N LEU A 515 -31.06 -1.51 37.61
CA LEU A 515 -30.95 -2.83 37.03
C LEU A 515 -31.67 -2.87 35.66
N PRO A 516 -31.08 -3.53 34.65
CA PRO A 516 -31.72 -3.67 33.37
C PRO A 516 -33.13 -4.24 33.51
N PRO A 517 -34.13 -3.71 32.78
CA PRO A 517 -35.52 -4.13 32.96
C PRO A 517 -35.74 -5.64 32.72
N THR A 518 -34.96 -6.25 31.85
CA THR A 518 -35.02 -7.70 31.57
C THR A 518 -34.48 -8.51 32.73
N PHE A 519 -33.37 -8.06 33.35
CA PHE A 519 -32.81 -8.70 34.54
C PHE A 519 -33.81 -8.70 35.69
N VAL A 520 -34.42 -7.54 35.99
CA VAL A 520 -35.44 -7.43 37.02
C VAL A 520 -36.61 -8.36 36.78
N ARG A 521 -37.10 -8.44 35.53
CA ARG A 521 -38.24 -9.26 35.21
C ARG A 521 -37.97 -10.76 35.30
N ARG A 522 -36.75 -11.19 34.96
CA ARG A 522 -36.42 -12.63 34.82
C ARG A 522 -35.60 -13.21 35.95
N CYS A 523 -34.75 -12.38 36.58
CA CYS A 523 -33.75 -12.85 37.52
C CYS A 523 -33.92 -12.34 38.96
N GLU A 524 -34.79 -11.37 39.18
CA GLU A 524 -35.25 -10.99 40.53
C GLU A 524 -36.72 -11.42 40.73
N PRO A 525 -36.99 -12.58 41.33
CA PRO A 525 -38.36 -12.94 41.69
C PRO A 525 -38.89 -11.93 42.68
N ARG A 526 -40.10 -11.43 42.46
CA ARG A 526 -40.85 -10.55 43.37
C ARG A 526 -41.09 -11.24 44.70
#